data_252b462aa0c608c2cde4133648362a2d
#
_entry.id   252b462aa0c608c2cde4133648362a2d
#
_cell.length_a   1.000
_cell.length_b   1.000
_cell.length_c   1.000
_cell.angle_alpha   90.00
_cell.angle_beta   90.00
_cell.angle_gamma   90.00
#
_symmetry.space_group_name_H-M   'P 1'
#
loop_
_entity.id
_entity.type
_entity.pdbx_description
1 polymer ?
#
loop_
_entity_poly.entity_id
_entity_poly.type
_entity_poly.pdbx_seq_one_letter_code
_entity_poly.pdbx_strand_id
1 'polypeptide(L)'
;MDTIELVSLTQGALAIMNPTTPEKVLAAGRAAGLCAGTHVVEVGCGNGTILALWGQEYGISGVGIEFRPDACRRAGQAFLEAGVGDRIAVRCMDAREYVPERLFDCAASIGASHIYGGFLATLDALAGLVTDEGTIIIGDRYWRSDRVPPDFAREWPDVLTGYEILSTARGAGFDVAAVIRSSESDWDRYESGIWQALLSWLGENPDHPDREFIIDYFHRIQDEYFGYGREYMDWAMFVLVPGYW
;
A
#
# COMPACT_ATOMS: atom_id res chain seq x y z
N MET A 1 18.12 12.34 10.19
CA MET A 1 17.12 11.24 10.04
C MET A 1 17.12 10.78 8.59
N ASP A 2 17.26 9.50 8.33
CA ASP A 2 17.14 8.96 6.97
C ASP A 2 15.68 8.66 6.59
N THR A 3 15.43 8.30 5.33
CA THR A 3 14.08 8.04 4.82
C THR A 3 13.39 6.87 5.52
N ILE A 4 14.14 5.83 5.89
CA ILE A 4 13.59 4.64 6.56
C ILE A 4 13.16 4.99 7.99
N GLU A 5 13.99 5.74 8.70
CA GLU A 5 13.68 6.25 10.04
C GLU A 5 12.45 7.16 10.01
N LEU A 6 12.35 8.05 9.01
CA LEU A 6 11.20 8.95 8.85
C LEU A 6 9.90 8.17 8.58
N VAL A 7 9.93 7.18 7.70
CA VAL A 7 8.75 6.31 7.43
C VAL A 7 8.38 5.50 8.67
N SER A 8 9.37 4.96 9.40
CA SER A 8 9.10 4.23 10.65
C SER A 8 8.49 5.13 11.73
N LEU A 9 8.94 6.39 11.82
CA LEU A 9 8.36 7.39 12.72
C LEU A 9 6.93 7.74 12.33
N THR A 10 6.68 8.08 11.07
CA THR A 10 5.39 8.63 10.61
C THR A 10 4.31 7.57 10.49
N GLN A 11 4.65 6.35 10.09
CA GLN A 11 3.68 5.30 9.78
C GLN A 11 3.73 4.10 10.73
N GLY A 12 4.80 3.99 11.53
CA GLY A 12 5.02 2.81 12.38
C GLY A 12 3.93 2.53 13.42
N ALA A 13 3.21 3.56 13.87
CA ALA A 13 2.10 3.44 14.81
C ALA A 13 0.74 3.23 14.13
N LEU A 14 0.65 3.35 12.80
CA LEU A 14 -0.60 3.15 12.08
C LEU A 14 -0.94 1.66 11.98
N ALA A 15 -2.17 1.29 12.29
CA ALA A 15 -2.65 -0.07 12.12
C ALA A 15 -2.60 -0.50 10.64
N ILE A 16 -3.06 0.38 9.74
CA ILE A 16 -2.91 0.24 8.28
C ILE A 16 -2.16 1.48 7.78
N MET A 17 -1.05 1.27 7.07
CA MET A 17 -0.16 2.34 6.58
C MET A 17 -0.67 2.98 5.28
N ASN A 18 -2.00 3.07 5.11
CA ASN A 18 -2.66 3.59 3.92
C ASN A 18 -3.98 4.26 4.30
N PRO A 19 -4.50 5.20 3.50
CA PRO A 19 -5.77 5.86 3.77
C PRO A 19 -6.97 4.94 3.50
N THR A 20 -7.06 3.81 4.19
CA THR A 20 -8.11 2.80 4.03
C THR A 20 -8.57 2.25 5.39
N THR A 21 -9.56 1.37 5.40
CA THR A 21 -10.11 0.73 6.59
C THR A 21 -10.05 -0.79 6.50
N PRO A 22 -10.11 -1.52 7.63
CA PRO A 22 -10.23 -2.98 7.61
C PRO A 22 -11.38 -3.47 6.73
N GLU A 23 -12.56 -2.82 6.78
CA GLU A 23 -13.72 -3.19 5.98
C GLU A 23 -13.46 -3.05 4.47
N LYS A 24 -12.73 -2.01 4.06
CA LYS A 24 -12.34 -1.80 2.66
C LYS A 24 -11.28 -2.79 2.21
N VAL A 25 -10.33 -3.12 3.07
CA VAL A 25 -9.35 -4.20 2.82
C VAL A 25 -10.07 -5.54 2.62
N LEU A 26 -11.04 -5.86 3.47
CA LEU A 26 -11.85 -7.06 3.30
C LEU A 26 -12.70 -6.99 2.02
N ALA A 27 -13.26 -5.83 1.68
CA ALA A 27 -14.00 -5.68 0.41
C ALA A 27 -13.13 -5.94 -0.82
N ALA A 28 -11.85 -5.52 -0.80
CA ALA A 28 -10.90 -5.81 -1.87
C ALA A 28 -10.62 -7.32 -1.97
N GLY A 29 -10.36 -7.98 -0.85
CA GLY A 29 -10.17 -9.44 -0.82
C GLY A 29 -11.39 -10.21 -1.34
N ARG A 30 -12.60 -9.79 -0.97
CA ARG A 30 -13.84 -10.37 -1.50
C ARG A 30 -13.97 -10.17 -3.01
N ALA A 31 -13.69 -8.97 -3.50
CA ALA A 31 -13.74 -8.67 -4.93
C ALA A 31 -12.70 -9.44 -5.75
N ALA A 32 -11.55 -9.76 -5.13
CA ALA A 32 -10.51 -10.62 -5.70
C ALA A 32 -10.82 -12.12 -5.60
N GLY A 33 -11.94 -12.52 -4.99
CA GLY A 33 -12.33 -13.92 -4.85
C GLY A 33 -11.54 -14.69 -3.79
N LEU A 34 -10.90 -14.01 -2.83
CA LEU A 34 -10.12 -14.68 -1.79
C LEU A 34 -10.98 -15.64 -0.97
N CYS A 35 -10.51 -16.86 -0.78
CA CYS A 35 -11.16 -17.90 -0.01
C CYS A 35 -10.13 -18.88 0.60
N ALA A 36 -10.61 -19.84 1.38
CA ALA A 36 -9.74 -20.86 1.96
C ALA A 36 -9.01 -21.67 0.86
N GLY A 37 -7.70 -21.73 0.99
CA GLY A 37 -6.83 -22.36 -0.01
C GLY A 37 -6.18 -21.39 -1.00
N THR A 38 -6.68 -20.15 -1.14
CA THR A 38 -6.03 -19.13 -1.96
C THR A 38 -4.62 -18.84 -1.43
N HIS A 39 -3.63 -18.82 -2.31
CA HIS A 39 -2.24 -18.50 -1.99
C HIS A 39 -1.90 -17.07 -2.45
N VAL A 40 -1.53 -16.21 -1.50
CA VAL A 40 -1.38 -14.76 -1.72
C VAL A 40 0.06 -14.31 -1.50
N VAL A 41 0.55 -13.40 -2.34
CA VAL A 41 1.75 -12.61 -2.04
C VAL A 41 1.38 -11.14 -1.89
N GLU A 42 1.91 -10.47 -0.87
CA GLU A 42 1.84 -9.00 -0.74
C GLU A 42 3.24 -8.41 -0.77
N VAL A 43 3.50 -7.59 -1.78
CA VAL A 43 4.76 -6.85 -1.94
C VAL A 43 4.67 -5.53 -1.20
N GLY A 44 5.66 -5.25 -0.35
CA GLY A 44 5.64 -4.09 0.54
C GLY A 44 4.59 -4.24 1.65
N CYS A 45 4.51 -5.42 2.28
CA CYS A 45 3.44 -5.74 3.23
C CYS A 45 3.48 -4.93 4.55
N GLY A 46 4.52 -4.12 4.76
CA GLY A 46 4.66 -3.28 5.94
C GLY A 46 4.58 -4.08 7.24
N ASN A 47 3.65 -3.70 8.11
CA ASN A 47 3.39 -4.38 9.39
C ASN A 47 2.53 -5.64 9.27
N GLY A 48 2.18 -6.08 8.05
CA GLY A 48 1.45 -7.32 7.80
C GLY A 48 -0.06 -7.29 8.07
N THR A 49 -0.62 -6.14 8.45
CA THR A 49 -2.03 -6.05 8.87
C THR A 49 -3.00 -6.52 7.78
N ILE A 50 -2.73 -6.21 6.50
CA ILE A 50 -3.61 -6.59 5.38
C ILE A 50 -3.67 -8.11 5.22
N LEU A 51 -2.50 -8.77 5.16
CA LEU A 51 -2.44 -10.24 5.10
C LEU A 51 -3.05 -10.90 6.34
N ALA A 52 -2.85 -10.33 7.53
CA ALA A 52 -3.46 -10.82 8.75
C ALA A 52 -5.00 -10.78 8.67
N LEU A 53 -5.58 -9.66 8.21
CA LEU A 53 -7.02 -9.51 8.00
C LEU A 53 -7.56 -10.52 6.99
N TRP A 54 -6.90 -10.67 5.83
CA TRP A 54 -7.32 -11.66 4.84
C TRP A 54 -7.15 -13.09 5.33
N GLY A 55 -6.09 -13.36 6.09
CA GLY A 55 -5.86 -14.67 6.71
C GLY A 55 -6.95 -15.06 7.69
N GLN A 56 -7.40 -14.12 8.53
CA GLN A 56 -8.49 -14.34 9.48
C GLN A 56 -9.84 -14.53 8.79
N GLU A 57 -10.17 -13.64 7.84
CA GLU A 57 -11.51 -13.62 7.21
C GLU A 57 -11.68 -14.72 6.17
N TYR A 58 -10.67 -14.91 5.30
CA TYR A 58 -10.79 -15.79 4.13
C TYR A 58 -10.04 -17.11 4.27
N GLY A 59 -9.19 -17.26 5.29
CA GLY A 59 -8.42 -18.49 5.47
C GLY A 59 -7.33 -18.69 4.40
N ILE A 60 -6.80 -17.61 3.84
CA ILE A 60 -5.71 -17.65 2.87
C ILE A 60 -4.41 -18.17 3.48
N SER A 61 -3.51 -18.64 2.64
CA SER A 61 -2.08 -18.82 2.93
C SER A 61 -1.24 -17.87 2.11
N GLY A 62 0.00 -17.59 2.51
CA GLY A 62 0.81 -16.73 1.67
C GLY A 62 2.07 -16.17 2.30
N VAL A 63 2.61 -15.15 1.64
CA VAL A 63 3.85 -14.49 2.06
C VAL A 63 3.75 -12.97 1.88
N GLY A 64 4.18 -12.23 2.89
CA GLY A 64 4.45 -10.80 2.80
C GLY A 64 5.94 -10.56 2.53
N ILE A 65 6.24 -9.66 1.61
CA ILE A 65 7.61 -9.22 1.33
C ILE A 65 7.77 -7.80 1.85
N GLU A 66 8.75 -7.60 2.72
CA GLU A 66 9.06 -6.27 3.30
C GLU A 66 10.58 -6.17 3.47
N PHE A 67 11.17 -5.00 3.20
CA PHE A 67 12.63 -4.87 3.30
C PHE A 67 13.09 -4.26 4.64
N ARG A 68 12.22 -3.54 5.37
CA ARG A 68 12.53 -2.91 6.65
C ARG A 68 12.48 -3.94 7.79
N PRO A 69 13.59 -4.18 8.50
CA PRO A 69 13.64 -5.23 9.54
C PRO A 69 12.66 -5.01 10.70
N ASP A 70 12.38 -3.74 11.05
CA ASP A 70 11.43 -3.38 12.10
C ASP A 70 9.98 -3.70 11.69
N ALA A 71 9.60 -3.41 10.44
CA ALA A 71 8.29 -3.75 9.88
C ALA A 71 8.14 -5.28 9.72
N CYS A 72 9.19 -5.99 9.28
CA CYS A 72 9.19 -7.45 9.23
C CYS A 72 8.90 -8.09 10.60
N ARG A 73 9.52 -7.57 11.67
CA ARG A 73 9.25 -8.06 13.03
C ARG A 73 7.79 -7.82 13.44
N ARG A 74 7.26 -6.62 13.14
CA ARG A 74 5.84 -6.31 13.42
C ARG A 74 4.90 -7.20 12.62
N ALA A 75 5.19 -7.46 11.34
CA ALA A 75 4.40 -8.35 10.51
C ALA A 75 4.37 -9.79 11.08
N GLY A 76 5.51 -10.33 11.45
CA GLY A 76 5.59 -11.65 12.09
C GLY A 76 4.78 -11.71 13.40
N GLN A 77 4.84 -10.68 14.22
CA GLN A 77 4.05 -10.58 15.44
C GLN A 77 2.54 -10.48 15.15
N ALA A 78 2.15 -9.65 14.17
CA ALA A 78 0.76 -9.50 13.74
C ALA A 78 0.17 -10.82 13.25
N PHE A 79 0.93 -11.63 12.50
CA PHE A 79 0.49 -12.95 12.04
C PHE A 79 0.28 -13.93 13.20
N LEU A 80 1.14 -13.90 14.22
CA LEU A 80 0.99 -14.72 15.42
C LEU A 80 -0.25 -14.30 16.23
N GLU A 81 -0.43 -13.00 16.46
CA GLU A 81 -1.57 -12.45 17.21
C GLU A 81 -2.91 -12.71 16.50
N ALA A 82 -2.90 -12.65 15.17
CA ALA A 82 -4.05 -12.96 14.34
C ALA A 82 -4.36 -14.49 14.25
N GLY A 83 -3.49 -15.36 14.77
CA GLY A 83 -3.64 -16.81 14.67
C GLY A 83 -3.48 -17.34 13.23
N VAL A 84 -2.68 -16.67 12.40
CA VAL A 84 -2.43 -17.05 10.99
C VAL A 84 -0.96 -17.37 10.70
N GLY A 85 -0.09 -17.30 11.70
CA GLY A 85 1.35 -17.50 11.55
C GLY A 85 1.78 -18.91 11.12
N ASP A 86 0.90 -19.88 11.13
CA ASP A 86 1.07 -21.22 10.56
C ASP A 86 0.90 -21.26 9.02
N ARG A 87 0.24 -20.27 8.43
CA ARG A 87 -0.14 -20.20 7.01
C ARG A 87 0.46 -19.01 6.27
N ILE A 88 0.79 -17.94 6.99
CA ILE A 88 1.31 -16.69 6.43
C ILE A 88 2.67 -16.39 7.06
N ALA A 89 3.66 -16.13 6.22
CA ALA A 89 5.02 -15.78 6.64
C ALA A 89 5.43 -14.41 6.08
N VAL A 90 6.43 -13.78 6.70
CA VAL A 90 7.10 -12.60 6.15
C VAL A 90 8.50 -12.98 5.66
N ARG A 91 8.90 -12.43 4.50
CA ARG A 91 10.27 -12.46 3.97
C ARG A 91 10.86 -11.06 4.06
N CYS A 92 11.94 -10.94 4.86
CA CYS A 92 12.61 -9.67 5.04
C CYS A 92 13.69 -9.51 3.97
N MET A 93 13.30 -8.91 2.83
CA MET A 93 14.16 -8.75 1.66
C MET A 93 13.63 -7.69 0.70
N ASP A 94 14.46 -7.25 -0.25
CA ASP A 94 14.01 -6.44 -1.38
C ASP A 94 13.06 -7.25 -2.28
N ALA A 95 11.88 -6.70 -2.53
CA ALA A 95 10.87 -7.38 -3.34
C ALA A 95 11.32 -7.59 -4.81
N ARG A 96 12.22 -6.75 -5.31
CA ARG A 96 12.79 -6.88 -6.66
C ARG A 96 13.68 -8.12 -6.83
N GLU A 97 14.15 -8.67 -5.72
CA GLU A 97 14.98 -9.89 -5.68
C GLU A 97 14.18 -11.15 -5.35
N TYR A 98 12.87 -10.98 -5.08
CA TYR A 98 12.04 -12.12 -4.71
C TYR A 98 11.72 -13.00 -5.91
N VAL A 99 12.06 -14.28 -5.80
CA VAL A 99 11.72 -15.31 -6.78
C VAL A 99 10.83 -16.34 -6.07
N PRO A 100 9.57 -16.51 -6.50
CA PRO A 100 8.67 -17.47 -5.88
C PRO A 100 9.02 -18.91 -6.27
N GLU A 101 8.85 -19.85 -5.34
CA GLU A 101 8.96 -21.30 -5.64
C GLU A 101 7.78 -21.80 -6.48
N ARG A 102 6.63 -21.16 -6.37
CA ARG A 102 5.42 -21.37 -7.17
C ARG A 102 4.67 -20.05 -7.35
N LEU A 103 3.91 -19.93 -8.43
CA LEU A 103 3.05 -18.79 -8.66
C LEU A 103 1.89 -18.73 -7.65
N PHE A 104 1.36 -17.54 -7.45
CA PHE A 104 0.30 -17.23 -6.52
C PHE A 104 -1.07 -17.15 -7.22
N ASP A 105 -2.13 -17.37 -6.47
CA ASP A 105 -3.49 -17.15 -6.96
C ASP A 105 -3.86 -15.66 -6.92
N CYS A 106 -3.21 -14.91 -6.01
CA CYS A 106 -3.39 -13.46 -5.92
C CYS A 106 -2.06 -12.79 -5.53
N ALA A 107 -1.73 -11.69 -6.20
CA ALA A 107 -0.63 -10.81 -5.83
C ALA A 107 -1.14 -9.42 -5.48
N ALA A 108 -0.60 -8.83 -4.42
CA ALA A 108 -1.00 -7.50 -3.96
C ALA A 108 0.21 -6.59 -3.75
N SER A 109 0.02 -5.29 -4.02
CA SER A 109 0.91 -4.21 -3.61
C SER A 109 0.03 -3.03 -3.19
N ILE A 110 -0.03 -2.74 -1.89
CA ILE A 110 -0.97 -1.76 -1.34
C ILE A 110 -0.18 -0.62 -0.68
N GLY A 111 -0.10 0.52 -1.39
CA GLY A 111 0.70 1.69 -1.00
C GLY A 111 2.20 1.54 -1.25
N ALA A 112 2.62 0.61 -2.11
CA ALA A 112 4.02 0.26 -2.30
C ALA A 112 4.47 0.27 -3.78
N SER A 113 3.71 0.88 -4.69
CA SER A 113 4.06 0.94 -6.13
C SER A 113 5.40 1.66 -6.40
N HIS A 114 5.85 2.50 -5.49
CA HIS A 114 7.16 3.16 -5.56
C HIS A 114 8.34 2.17 -5.58
N ILE A 115 8.17 0.92 -5.11
CA ILE A 115 9.20 -0.13 -5.13
C ILE A 115 9.64 -0.43 -6.57
N TYR A 116 8.70 -0.40 -7.50
CA TYR A 116 8.95 -0.70 -8.92
C TYR A 116 8.95 0.56 -9.81
N GLY A 117 8.64 1.74 -9.27
CA GLY A 117 8.62 2.99 -10.03
C GLY A 117 7.27 3.31 -10.67
N GLY A 118 6.16 3.04 -9.96
CA GLY A 118 4.81 3.41 -10.35
C GLY A 118 3.89 2.25 -10.72
N PHE A 119 2.66 2.59 -11.11
CA PHE A 119 1.57 1.63 -11.28
C PHE A 119 1.87 0.56 -12.35
N LEU A 120 2.32 0.96 -13.55
CA LEU A 120 2.59 0.03 -14.65
C LEU A 120 3.67 -0.99 -14.29
N ALA A 121 4.81 -0.51 -13.80
CA ALA A 121 5.92 -1.38 -13.45
C ALA A 121 5.57 -2.32 -12.28
N THR A 122 4.70 -1.86 -11.36
CA THR A 122 4.15 -2.70 -10.30
C THR A 122 3.23 -3.77 -10.87
N LEU A 123 2.34 -3.41 -11.80
CA LEU A 123 1.46 -4.37 -12.46
C LEU A 123 2.26 -5.46 -13.20
N ASP A 124 3.27 -5.07 -13.97
CA ASP A 124 4.15 -6.01 -14.68
C ASP A 124 4.88 -6.95 -13.72
N ALA A 125 5.40 -6.42 -12.60
CA ALA A 125 6.07 -7.22 -11.59
C ALA A 125 5.12 -8.23 -10.92
N LEU A 126 3.91 -7.79 -10.54
CA LEU A 126 2.90 -8.65 -9.92
C LEU A 126 2.35 -9.70 -10.89
N ALA A 127 2.19 -9.35 -12.17
CA ALA A 127 1.79 -10.29 -13.22
C ALA A 127 2.77 -11.47 -13.36
N GLY A 128 4.05 -11.21 -13.13
CA GLY A 128 5.08 -12.26 -13.08
C GLY A 128 5.01 -13.17 -11.84
N LEU A 129 4.22 -12.82 -10.84
CA LEU A 129 4.08 -13.58 -9.59
C LEU A 129 2.80 -14.43 -9.54
N VAL A 130 1.83 -14.18 -10.40
CA VAL A 130 0.54 -14.88 -10.39
C VAL A 130 0.42 -15.93 -11.51
N THR A 131 -0.49 -16.88 -11.31
CA THR A 131 -0.90 -17.82 -12.36
C THR A 131 -1.66 -17.09 -13.48
N ASP A 132 -1.85 -17.76 -14.62
CA ASP A 132 -2.59 -17.19 -15.77
C ASP A 132 -4.03 -16.75 -15.41
N GLU A 133 -4.64 -17.34 -14.38
CA GLU A 133 -5.96 -17.00 -13.86
C GLU A 133 -5.88 -16.12 -12.59
N GLY A 134 -4.67 -15.71 -12.20
CA GLY A 134 -4.41 -15.01 -10.93
C GLY A 134 -4.96 -13.59 -10.93
N THR A 135 -5.37 -13.15 -9.75
CA THR A 135 -5.90 -11.82 -9.51
C THR A 135 -4.80 -10.89 -8.97
N ILE A 136 -4.84 -9.61 -9.33
CA ILE A 136 -3.89 -8.61 -8.82
C ILE A 136 -4.66 -7.53 -8.07
N ILE A 137 -4.13 -7.09 -6.92
CA ILE A 137 -4.66 -5.95 -6.17
C ILE A 137 -3.56 -4.89 -6.06
N ILE A 138 -3.80 -3.72 -6.64
CA ILE A 138 -2.90 -2.57 -6.49
C ILE A 138 -3.65 -1.47 -5.76
N GLY A 139 -3.14 -1.08 -4.59
CA GLY A 139 -3.63 0.07 -3.83
C GLY A 139 -2.66 1.23 -3.98
N ASP A 140 -3.11 2.34 -4.56
CA ASP A 140 -2.26 3.51 -4.70
C ASP A 140 -3.08 4.80 -4.85
N ARG A 141 -2.36 5.92 -4.76
CA ARG A 141 -2.89 7.25 -5.07
C ARG A 141 -3.06 7.41 -6.57
N TYR A 142 -4.05 8.24 -6.94
CA TYR A 142 -4.30 8.60 -8.32
C TYR A 142 -4.88 10.01 -8.42
N TRP A 143 -4.76 10.64 -9.59
CA TRP A 143 -5.38 11.94 -9.83
C TRP A 143 -6.88 11.81 -10.01
N ARG A 144 -7.65 12.66 -9.32
CA ARG A 144 -9.12 12.74 -9.48
C ARG A 144 -9.53 13.24 -10.87
N SER A 145 -8.65 14.01 -11.52
CA SER A 145 -8.84 14.53 -12.88
C SER A 145 -7.48 14.82 -13.52
N ASP A 146 -7.51 15.14 -14.82
CA ASP A 146 -6.36 15.60 -15.59
C ASP A 146 -6.00 17.08 -15.35
N ARG A 147 -6.78 17.80 -14.52
CA ARG A 147 -6.62 19.23 -14.24
C ARG A 147 -5.90 19.51 -12.93
N VAL A 148 -4.75 18.91 -12.77
CA VAL A 148 -3.90 19.11 -11.59
C VAL A 148 -2.99 20.32 -11.82
N PRO A 149 -2.78 21.22 -10.82
CA PRO A 149 -1.79 22.30 -10.96
C PRO A 149 -0.42 21.74 -11.36
N PRO A 150 0.22 22.32 -12.41
CA PRO A 150 1.45 21.75 -12.97
C PRO A 150 2.60 21.63 -11.96
N ASP A 151 2.66 22.55 -10.99
CA ASP A 151 3.70 22.51 -9.96
C ASP A 151 3.52 21.31 -9.03
N PHE A 152 2.29 21.04 -8.63
CA PHE A 152 1.96 19.87 -7.81
C PHE A 152 2.12 18.55 -8.58
N ALA A 153 1.66 18.50 -9.83
CA ALA A 153 1.81 17.31 -10.66
C ALA A 153 3.28 16.91 -10.87
N ARG A 154 4.21 17.87 -10.92
CA ARG A 154 5.65 17.60 -11.06
C ARG A 154 6.27 16.93 -9.83
N GLU A 155 5.69 17.10 -8.65
CA GLU A 155 6.15 16.41 -7.43
C GLU A 155 5.76 14.93 -7.41
N TRP A 156 4.76 14.56 -8.23
CA TRP A 156 4.18 13.22 -8.29
C TRP A 156 4.13 12.68 -9.73
N PRO A 157 5.28 12.54 -10.43
CA PRO A 157 5.33 12.25 -11.86
C PRO A 157 4.76 10.88 -12.24
N ASP A 158 4.73 9.92 -11.32
CA ASP A 158 4.28 8.55 -11.55
C ASP A 158 2.80 8.34 -11.21
N VAL A 159 2.10 9.39 -10.72
CA VAL A 159 0.68 9.30 -10.37
C VAL A 159 -0.17 9.44 -11.62
N LEU A 160 -1.02 8.44 -11.86
CA LEU A 160 -1.93 8.35 -13.00
C LEU A 160 -3.34 8.83 -12.62
N THR A 161 -4.11 9.23 -13.62
CA THR A 161 -5.57 9.38 -13.48
C THR A 161 -6.24 8.00 -13.44
N GLY A 162 -7.48 7.93 -12.93
CA GLY A 162 -8.23 6.66 -12.97
C GLY A 162 -8.44 6.10 -14.38
N TYR A 163 -8.51 6.97 -15.41
CA TYR A 163 -8.61 6.53 -16.81
C TYR A 163 -7.29 5.96 -17.33
N GLU A 164 -6.17 6.57 -16.98
CA GLU A 164 -4.84 6.04 -17.34
C GLU A 164 -4.57 4.71 -16.64
N ILE A 165 -4.97 4.53 -15.37
CA ILE A 165 -4.91 3.24 -14.67
C ILE A 165 -5.71 2.17 -15.43
N LEU A 166 -6.97 2.48 -15.83
CA LEU A 166 -7.78 1.57 -16.62
C LEU A 166 -7.12 1.19 -17.96
N SER A 167 -6.59 2.20 -18.66
CA SER A 167 -5.93 2.00 -19.96
C SER A 167 -4.65 1.17 -19.82
N THR A 168 -3.87 1.43 -18.76
CA THR A 168 -2.65 0.69 -18.42
C THR A 168 -2.98 -0.78 -18.10
N ALA A 169 -3.99 -1.03 -17.27
CA ALA A 169 -4.42 -2.38 -16.93
C ALA A 169 -4.80 -3.18 -18.18
N ARG A 170 -5.62 -2.58 -19.06
CA ARG A 170 -6.02 -3.21 -20.34
C ARG A 170 -4.83 -3.45 -21.26
N GLY A 171 -3.92 -2.49 -21.38
CA GLY A 171 -2.69 -2.64 -22.16
C GLY A 171 -1.80 -3.80 -21.69
N ALA A 172 -1.86 -4.13 -20.40
CA ALA A 172 -1.15 -5.24 -19.77
C ALA A 172 -1.96 -6.57 -19.77
N GLY A 173 -3.15 -6.61 -20.38
CA GLY A 173 -3.97 -7.82 -20.46
C GLY A 173 -4.90 -8.06 -19.27
N PHE A 174 -5.20 -7.03 -18.47
CA PHE A 174 -6.06 -7.14 -17.29
C PHE A 174 -7.30 -6.23 -17.41
N ASP A 175 -8.42 -6.71 -16.88
CA ASP A 175 -9.61 -5.90 -16.65
C ASP A 175 -9.69 -5.44 -15.18
N VAL A 176 -10.21 -4.22 -14.98
CA VAL A 176 -10.53 -3.72 -13.64
C VAL A 176 -11.87 -4.30 -13.20
N ALA A 177 -11.84 -5.28 -12.31
CA ALA A 177 -13.04 -5.94 -11.77
C ALA A 177 -13.71 -5.13 -10.66
N ALA A 178 -12.93 -4.40 -9.86
CA ALA A 178 -13.47 -3.56 -8.78
C ALA A 178 -12.52 -2.39 -8.45
N VAL A 179 -13.10 -1.31 -7.93
CA VAL A 179 -12.38 -0.17 -7.37
C VAL A 179 -12.92 0.09 -5.96
N ILE A 180 -12.08 -0.03 -4.95
CA ILE A 180 -12.41 0.24 -3.56
C ILE A 180 -11.74 1.54 -3.15
N ARG A 181 -12.48 2.62 -3.24
CA ARG A 181 -12.02 3.99 -3.04
C ARG A 181 -11.99 4.36 -1.56
N SER A 182 -10.97 5.13 -1.16
CA SER A 182 -10.91 5.80 0.14
C SER A 182 -11.96 6.93 0.22
N SER A 183 -12.48 7.18 1.41
CA SER A 183 -13.25 8.37 1.71
C SER A 183 -12.34 9.50 2.17
N GLU A 184 -12.86 10.74 2.16
CA GLU A 184 -12.14 11.88 2.75
C GLU A 184 -11.82 11.63 4.23
N SER A 185 -12.73 10.99 4.97
CA SER A 185 -12.48 10.63 6.38
C SER A 185 -11.36 9.60 6.55
N ASP A 186 -11.15 8.70 5.57
CA ASP A 186 -10.04 7.75 5.61
C ASP A 186 -8.71 8.47 5.42
N TRP A 187 -8.69 9.44 4.49
CA TRP A 187 -7.54 10.31 4.28
C TRP A 187 -7.25 11.16 5.51
N ASP A 188 -8.25 11.86 6.04
CA ASP A 188 -8.09 12.70 7.24
C ASP A 188 -7.53 11.88 8.42
N ARG A 189 -8.01 10.65 8.61
CA ARG A 189 -7.52 9.74 9.65
C ARG A 189 -6.06 9.34 9.42
N TYR A 190 -5.71 8.96 8.19
CA TYR A 190 -4.36 8.55 7.82
C TYR A 190 -3.35 9.69 8.04
N GLU A 191 -3.62 10.85 7.48
CA GLU A 191 -2.78 12.05 7.60
C GLU A 191 -2.68 12.52 9.06
N SER A 192 -3.79 12.56 9.78
CA SER A 192 -3.81 12.92 11.21
C SER A 192 -2.97 11.96 12.05
N GLY A 193 -2.96 10.67 11.72
CA GLY A 193 -2.11 9.69 12.40
C GLY A 193 -0.62 9.98 12.21
N ILE A 194 -0.21 10.35 11.00
CA ILE A 194 1.16 10.80 10.69
C ILE A 194 1.50 12.07 11.49
N TRP A 195 0.61 13.07 11.49
CA TRP A 195 0.83 14.33 12.21
C TRP A 195 0.94 14.11 13.71
N GLN A 196 0.10 13.25 14.29
CA GLN A 196 0.16 12.91 15.73
C GLN A 196 1.49 12.23 16.09
N ALA A 197 1.99 11.32 15.24
CA ALA A 197 3.28 10.68 15.46
C ALA A 197 4.44 11.70 15.45
N LEU A 198 4.44 12.63 14.50
CA LEU A 198 5.44 13.71 14.42
C LEU A 198 5.37 14.63 15.63
N LEU A 199 4.16 15.06 16.05
CA LEU A 199 3.96 15.93 17.21
C LEU A 199 4.40 15.24 18.51
N SER A 200 4.11 13.94 18.69
CA SER A 200 4.56 13.17 19.85
C SER A 200 6.08 13.14 19.90
N TRP A 201 6.71 12.79 18.76
CA TRP A 201 8.16 12.77 18.66
C TRP A 201 8.81 14.13 18.98
N LEU A 202 8.25 15.23 18.46
CA LEU A 202 8.72 16.58 18.72
C LEU A 202 8.61 16.96 20.21
N GLY A 203 7.56 16.49 20.89
CA GLY A 203 7.37 16.67 22.32
C GLY A 203 8.36 15.89 23.16
N GLU A 204 8.71 14.68 22.74
CA GLU A 204 9.64 13.78 23.46
C GLU A 204 11.12 14.10 23.19
N ASN A 205 11.41 14.84 22.10
CA ASN A 205 12.79 15.10 21.63
C ASN A 205 13.07 16.60 21.47
N PRO A 206 13.00 17.42 22.55
CA PRO A 206 13.10 18.89 22.46
C PRO A 206 14.47 19.38 21.95
N ASP A 207 15.54 18.64 22.20
CA ASP A 207 16.92 19.03 21.86
C ASP A 207 17.54 18.16 20.75
N HIS A 208 16.73 17.38 20.02
CA HIS A 208 17.23 16.49 18.98
C HIS A 208 17.76 17.25 17.76
N PRO A 209 18.91 16.88 17.17
CA PRO A 209 19.49 17.58 16.02
C PRO A 209 18.57 17.63 14.79
N ASP A 210 17.70 16.65 14.57
CA ASP A 210 16.76 16.61 13.45
C ASP A 210 15.42 17.33 13.72
N ARG A 211 15.30 18.04 14.86
CA ARG A 211 14.05 18.68 15.26
C ARG A 211 13.52 19.69 14.22
N GLU A 212 14.40 20.55 13.71
CA GLU A 212 14.02 21.53 12.69
C GLU A 212 13.55 20.83 11.40
N PHE A 213 14.28 19.81 10.95
CA PHE A 213 13.89 18.99 9.80
C PHE A 213 12.48 18.38 9.97
N ILE A 214 12.17 17.84 11.16
CA ILE A 214 10.85 17.26 11.46
C ILE A 214 9.75 18.33 11.48
N ILE A 215 10.02 19.53 11.99
CA ILE A 215 9.06 20.67 11.97
C ILE A 215 8.77 21.07 10.52
N ASP A 216 9.80 21.25 9.70
CA ASP A 216 9.64 21.62 8.30
C ASP A 216 8.90 20.55 7.50
N TYR A 217 9.24 19.28 7.74
CA TYR A 217 8.54 18.15 7.14
C TYR A 217 7.06 18.13 7.53
N PHE A 218 6.76 18.30 8.82
CA PHE A 218 5.38 18.33 9.35
C PHE A 218 4.54 19.43 8.70
N HIS A 219 5.07 20.66 8.63
CA HIS A 219 4.35 21.78 8.00
C HIS A 219 4.16 21.52 6.50
N ARG A 220 5.21 21.05 5.80
CA ARG A 220 5.15 20.76 4.36
C ARG A 220 4.08 19.73 4.00
N ILE A 221 3.97 18.63 4.74
CA ILE A 221 2.94 17.61 4.43
C ILE A 221 1.52 18.12 4.74
N GLN A 222 1.35 19.00 5.73
CA GLN A 222 0.06 19.66 5.97
C GLN A 222 -0.30 20.66 4.87
N ASP A 223 0.64 21.50 4.45
CA ASP A 223 0.44 22.44 3.34
C ASP A 223 0.10 21.70 2.04
N GLU A 224 0.79 20.59 1.76
CA GLU A 224 0.51 19.74 0.60
C GLU A 224 -0.90 19.12 0.69
N TYR A 225 -1.25 18.56 1.84
CA TYR A 225 -2.55 17.91 2.03
C TYR A 225 -3.72 18.89 1.91
N PHE A 226 -3.69 20.03 2.62
CA PHE A 226 -4.75 21.01 2.60
C PHE A 226 -4.75 21.89 1.35
N GLY A 227 -3.57 22.16 0.78
CA GLY A 227 -3.45 23.01 -0.42
C GLY A 227 -3.84 22.28 -1.70
N TYR A 228 -3.54 20.99 -1.79
CA TYR A 228 -3.68 20.24 -3.05
C TYR A 228 -4.24 18.84 -2.86
N GLY A 229 -3.73 18.06 -1.89
CA GLY A 229 -4.02 16.63 -1.75
C GLY A 229 -5.52 16.35 -1.68
N ARG A 230 -6.25 17.07 -0.84
CA ARG A 230 -7.71 16.90 -0.68
C ARG A 230 -8.51 17.17 -1.95
N GLU A 231 -8.04 18.05 -2.82
CA GLU A 231 -8.77 18.45 -4.04
C GLU A 231 -8.41 17.57 -5.23
N TYR A 232 -7.12 17.29 -5.43
CA TYR A 232 -6.63 16.69 -6.68
C TYR A 232 -6.27 15.23 -6.57
N MET A 233 -5.94 14.72 -5.37
CA MET A 233 -5.49 13.35 -5.17
C MET A 233 -6.56 12.47 -4.52
N ASP A 234 -6.57 11.22 -4.93
CA ASP A 234 -7.39 10.18 -4.33
C ASP A 234 -6.57 8.91 -4.10
N TRP A 235 -7.15 7.94 -3.44
CA TRP A 235 -6.54 6.64 -3.21
C TRP A 235 -7.57 5.53 -3.34
N ALA A 236 -7.21 4.43 -4.00
CA ALA A 236 -8.07 3.27 -4.11
C ALA A 236 -7.27 1.98 -4.22
N MET A 237 -7.90 0.86 -3.87
CA MET A 237 -7.47 -0.47 -4.27
C MET A 237 -8.20 -0.84 -5.56
N PHE A 238 -7.42 -1.16 -6.60
CA PHE A 238 -7.89 -1.65 -7.90
C PHE A 238 -7.72 -3.17 -7.90
N VAL A 239 -8.81 -3.89 -8.09
CA VAL A 239 -8.80 -5.35 -8.25
C VAL A 239 -8.80 -5.65 -9.75
N LEU A 240 -7.77 -6.34 -10.20
CA LEU A 240 -7.51 -6.63 -11.60
C LEU A 240 -7.60 -8.13 -11.84
N VAL A 241 -8.29 -8.52 -12.88
CA VAL A 241 -8.45 -9.92 -13.30
C VAL A 241 -7.94 -10.08 -14.73
N PRO A 242 -7.52 -11.27 -15.17
CA PRO A 242 -7.14 -11.50 -16.57
C PRO A 242 -8.24 -11.08 -17.53
N GLY A 243 -7.89 -10.38 -18.62
CA GLY A 243 -8.82 -9.94 -19.63
C GLY A 243 -9.37 -11.08 -20.47
N TYR A 244 -10.57 -10.89 -21.04
CA TYR A 244 -11.26 -11.92 -21.84
C TYR A 244 -11.07 -11.75 -23.37
N TRP A 245 -9.95 -11.18 -23.82
CA TRP A 245 -9.64 -10.98 -25.25
C TRP A 245 -8.37 -11.69 -25.69
#